data_136db76d7977baf6362a5235ba5f0f0f
#
_entry.id   136db76d7977baf6362a5235ba5f0f0f
#
_cell.length_a   1.000
_cell.length_b   1.000
_cell.length_c   1.000
_cell.angle_alpha   90.00
_cell.angle_beta   90.00
_cell.angle_gamma   90.00
#
_symmetry.space_group_name_H-M   'P 1'
#
loop_
_entity.id
_entity.type
_entity.pdbx_description
1 polymer ?
#
loop_
_entity_poly.entity_id
_entity_poly.type
_entity_poly.pdbx_seq_one_letter_code
_entity_poly.pdbx_strand_id
1 'polypeptide(L)'
;MKNIAFIVNPKSGPKTKNRISKLIRELLDKERFSPTVVVTEYAGHATQLAQQFALEGYYAVIAVGGDGTVNEVASGLCGTDTALGIIPNGSGNGFARHLEISTRMNRAIEMLNTSEVITVDYCMVNDTPFFSTFGVGFDALVAQDFSNTSRGLKGYIESI
;
A
#
# COMPACT_ATOMS: atom_id res chain seq x y z
N MET A 1 -4.85 0.16 -23.22
CA MET A 1 -5.07 -0.48 -21.90
C MET A 1 -3.84 -0.22 -21.04
N LYS A 2 -4.01 0.25 -19.80
CA LYS A 2 -2.91 0.62 -18.90
C LYS A 2 -2.54 -0.58 -18.02
N ASN A 3 -1.26 -0.99 -18.01
CA ASN A 3 -0.80 -2.04 -17.11
C ASN A 3 -0.75 -1.52 -15.68
N ILE A 4 -1.38 -2.22 -14.74
CA ILE A 4 -1.33 -1.92 -13.31
C ILE A 4 -0.98 -3.18 -12.51
N ALA A 5 -0.13 -3.04 -11.49
CA ALA A 5 0.29 -4.14 -10.65
C ALA A 5 -0.30 -3.99 -9.23
N PHE A 6 -0.86 -5.06 -8.68
CA PHE A 6 -1.31 -5.13 -7.29
C PHE A 6 -0.28 -5.91 -6.48
N ILE A 7 0.40 -5.26 -5.55
CA ILE A 7 1.35 -5.88 -4.63
C ILE A 7 0.62 -6.15 -3.31
N VAL A 8 0.40 -7.43 -3.01
CA VAL A 8 -0.41 -7.88 -1.88
C VAL A 8 0.47 -8.36 -0.73
N ASN A 9 0.31 -7.77 0.45
CA ASN A 9 0.95 -8.27 1.66
C ASN A 9 0.12 -9.40 2.30
N PRO A 10 0.61 -10.65 2.35
CA PRO A 10 -0.13 -11.78 2.88
C PRO A 10 -0.37 -11.70 4.40
N LYS A 11 0.47 -10.94 5.13
CA LYS A 11 0.27 -10.70 6.58
C LYS A 11 -1.02 -9.95 6.90
N SER A 12 -1.63 -9.31 5.90
CA SER A 12 -2.96 -8.68 6.03
C SER A 12 -4.12 -9.69 6.07
N GLY A 13 -3.82 -11.00 6.06
CA GLY A 13 -4.75 -12.12 6.21
C GLY A 13 -4.60 -13.20 5.13
N PRO A 14 -4.71 -14.50 5.48
CA PRO A 14 -4.39 -15.62 4.59
C PRO A 14 -5.29 -15.72 3.34
N LYS A 15 -6.48 -15.13 3.38
CA LYS A 15 -7.43 -15.09 2.26
C LYS A 15 -7.34 -13.83 1.40
N THR A 16 -6.43 -12.91 1.71
CA THR A 16 -6.35 -11.58 1.06
C THR A 16 -6.09 -11.71 -0.44
N LYS A 17 -5.15 -12.55 -0.87
CA LYS A 17 -4.85 -12.75 -2.30
C LYS A 17 -6.09 -13.20 -3.09
N ASN A 18 -6.80 -14.21 -2.60
CA ASN A 18 -7.98 -14.75 -3.29
C ASN A 18 -9.12 -13.73 -3.31
N ARG A 19 -9.30 -13.01 -2.20
CA ARG A 19 -10.31 -11.97 -2.07
C ARG A 19 -10.03 -10.81 -3.03
N ILE A 20 -8.80 -10.30 -3.04
CA ILE A 20 -8.44 -9.18 -3.93
C ILE A 20 -8.54 -9.58 -5.39
N SER A 21 -8.07 -10.77 -5.78
CA SER A 21 -8.16 -11.27 -7.16
C SER A 21 -9.62 -11.43 -7.63
N LYS A 22 -10.52 -11.83 -6.72
CA LYS A 22 -11.95 -11.89 -7.01
C LYS A 22 -12.53 -10.49 -7.24
N LEU A 23 -12.28 -9.56 -6.33
CA LEU A 23 -12.78 -8.19 -6.42
C LEU A 23 -12.23 -7.44 -7.65
N ILE A 24 -10.97 -7.64 -8.00
CA ILE A 24 -10.39 -7.08 -9.24
C ILE A 24 -11.16 -7.58 -10.47
N ARG A 25 -11.45 -8.89 -10.54
CA ARG A 25 -12.22 -9.44 -11.67
C ARG A 25 -13.63 -8.89 -11.78
N GLU A 26 -14.25 -8.57 -10.65
CA GLU A 26 -15.66 -8.14 -10.58
C GLU A 26 -15.83 -6.62 -10.73
N LEU A 27 -14.88 -5.82 -10.23
CA LEU A 27 -15.07 -4.39 -10.03
C LEU A 27 -14.13 -3.52 -10.86
N LEU A 28 -12.96 -4.03 -11.30
CA LEU A 28 -12.02 -3.25 -12.06
C LEU A 28 -12.46 -3.15 -13.53
N ASP A 29 -12.36 -1.95 -14.09
CA ASP A 29 -12.61 -1.69 -15.51
C ASP A 29 -11.52 -2.32 -16.38
N LYS A 30 -11.89 -3.39 -17.07
CA LYS A 30 -10.99 -4.19 -17.92
C LYS A 30 -10.76 -3.60 -19.31
N GLU A 31 -11.54 -2.62 -19.71
CA GLU A 31 -11.28 -1.87 -20.94
C GLU A 31 -10.17 -0.84 -20.72
N ARG A 32 -10.10 -0.33 -19.49
CA ARG A 32 -9.11 0.68 -19.09
C ARG A 32 -7.81 0.04 -18.58
N PHE A 33 -7.87 -1.03 -17.80
CA PHE A 33 -6.74 -1.60 -17.07
C PHE A 33 -6.47 -3.08 -17.35
N SER A 34 -5.18 -3.42 -17.39
CA SER A 34 -4.65 -4.79 -17.42
C SER A 34 -3.99 -5.09 -16.06
N PRO A 35 -4.64 -5.87 -15.17
CA PRO A 35 -4.11 -6.09 -13.83
C PRO A 35 -3.15 -7.27 -13.73
N THR A 36 -2.02 -7.08 -13.05
CA THR A 36 -1.12 -8.13 -12.54
C THR A 36 -1.23 -8.20 -11.03
N VAL A 37 -1.28 -9.39 -10.42
CA VAL A 37 -1.37 -9.55 -8.95
C VAL A 37 -0.20 -10.37 -8.45
N VAL A 38 0.62 -9.79 -7.60
CA VAL A 38 1.78 -10.43 -6.96
C VAL A 38 1.66 -10.37 -5.44
N VAL A 39 2.33 -11.29 -4.74
CA VAL A 39 2.31 -11.36 -3.27
C VAL A 39 3.74 -11.18 -2.75
N THR A 40 3.89 -10.40 -1.71
CA THR A 40 5.19 -10.23 -1.04
C THR A 40 5.52 -11.46 -0.21
N GLU A 41 6.80 -11.80 -0.15
CA GLU A 41 7.30 -12.99 0.57
C GLU A 41 8.04 -12.60 1.86
N TYR A 42 8.69 -11.43 1.88
CA TYR A 42 9.50 -10.92 2.99
C TYR A 42 9.41 -9.40 3.10
N ALA A 43 9.93 -8.83 4.17
CA ALA A 43 10.02 -7.40 4.37
C ALA A 43 10.96 -6.76 3.34
N GLY A 44 10.54 -5.64 2.74
CA GLY A 44 11.28 -4.98 1.65
C GLY A 44 10.99 -5.53 0.25
N HIS A 45 10.31 -6.69 0.12
CA HIS A 45 9.98 -7.26 -1.19
C HIS A 45 9.04 -6.37 -2.00
N ALA A 46 8.12 -5.64 -1.33
CA ALA A 46 7.23 -4.72 -2.03
C ALA A 46 7.98 -3.56 -2.69
N THR A 47 9.09 -3.08 -2.09
CA THR A 47 9.95 -2.06 -2.70
C THR A 47 10.60 -2.58 -3.98
N GLN A 48 11.16 -3.78 -3.96
CA GLN A 48 11.81 -4.40 -5.12
C GLN A 48 10.82 -4.64 -6.27
N LEU A 49 9.63 -5.17 -5.94
CA LEU A 49 8.57 -5.39 -6.92
C LEU A 49 8.08 -4.06 -7.52
N ALA A 50 7.94 -3.01 -6.72
CA ALA A 50 7.52 -1.70 -7.19
C ALA A 50 8.55 -1.11 -8.16
N GLN A 51 9.85 -1.19 -7.85
CA GLN A 51 10.94 -0.78 -8.73
C GLN A 51 10.93 -1.56 -10.04
N GLN A 52 10.75 -2.88 -9.98
CA GLN A 52 10.66 -3.72 -11.16
C GLN A 52 9.51 -3.29 -12.07
N PHE A 53 8.29 -3.14 -11.53
CA PHE A 53 7.13 -2.72 -12.32
C PHE A 53 7.28 -1.30 -12.90
N ALA A 54 7.94 -0.41 -12.17
CA ALA A 54 8.26 0.93 -12.69
C ALA A 54 9.22 0.84 -13.89
N LEU A 55 10.29 0.03 -13.80
CA LEU A 55 11.21 -0.22 -14.89
C LEU A 55 10.55 -0.90 -16.11
N GLU A 56 9.55 -1.75 -15.86
CA GLU A 56 8.74 -2.39 -16.91
C GLU A 56 7.70 -1.44 -17.54
N GLY A 57 7.62 -0.18 -17.08
CA GLY A 57 6.73 0.84 -17.64
C GLY A 57 5.26 0.66 -17.24
N TYR A 58 4.97 0.08 -16.08
CA TYR A 58 3.61 0.02 -15.56
C TYR A 58 3.07 1.42 -15.28
N TYR A 59 1.80 1.63 -15.60
CA TYR A 59 1.11 2.90 -15.35
C TYR A 59 0.96 3.19 -13.85
N ALA A 60 0.64 2.15 -13.07
CA ALA A 60 0.50 2.28 -11.63
C ALA A 60 0.85 0.97 -10.90
N VAL A 61 1.34 1.11 -9.67
CA VAL A 61 1.52 0.02 -8.72
C VAL A 61 0.63 0.25 -7.51
N ILE A 62 -0.23 -0.72 -7.22
CA ILE A 62 -1.26 -0.66 -6.20
C ILE A 62 -0.79 -1.42 -4.96
N ALA A 63 -0.55 -0.71 -3.87
CA ALA A 63 -0.23 -1.32 -2.56
C ALA A 63 -1.50 -1.89 -1.93
N VAL A 64 -1.54 -3.20 -1.69
CA VAL A 64 -2.66 -3.87 -1.00
C VAL A 64 -2.18 -4.32 0.38
N GLY A 65 -2.41 -3.48 1.38
CA GLY A 65 -1.91 -3.71 2.74
C GLY A 65 -2.16 -2.54 3.69
N GLY A 66 -1.41 -2.50 4.77
CA GLY A 66 -1.38 -1.37 5.72
C GLY A 66 -0.28 -0.36 5.36
N ASP A 67 -0.09 0.62 6.25
CA ASP A 67 0.85 1.74 6.06
C ASP A 67 2.28 1.29 5.74
N GLY A 68 2.78 0.20 6.33
CA GLY A 68 4.10 -0.35 6.01
C GLY A 68 4.22 -0.83 4.56
N THR A 69 3.18 -1.50 4.03
CA THR A 69 3.16 -1.94 2.62
C THR A 69 3.10 -0.74 1.68
N VAL A 70 2.29 0.27 2.04
CA VAL A 70 2.20 1.53 1.28
C VAL A 70 3.55 2.21 1.24
N ASN A 71 4.24 2.31 2.38
CA ASN A 71 5.57 2.92 2.48
C ASN A 71 6.62 2.17 1.64
N GLU A 72 6.63 0.82 1.68
CA GLU A 72 7.54 0.02 0.84
C GLU A 72 7.30 0.26 -0.66
N VAL A 73 6.04 0.21 -1.10
CA VAL A 73 5.71 0.43 -2.53
C VAL A 73 6.06 1.86 -2.93
N ALA A 74 5.64 2.86 -2.16
CA ALA A 74 5.93 4.26 -2.43
C ALA A 74 7.43 4.54 -2.51
N SER A 75 8.24 3.97 -1.60
CA SER A 75 9.70 4.07 -1.63
C SER A 75 10.30 3.51 -2.92
N GLY A 76 9.75 2.41 -3.42
CA GLY A 76 10.19 1.82 -4.69
C GLY A 76 9.83 2.64 -5.93
N LEU A 77 8.81 3.50 -5.82
CA LEU A 77 8.34 4.36 -6.91
C LEU A 77 8.93 5.77 -6.90
N CYS A 78 9.69 6.15 -5.86
CA CYS A 78 10.33 7.47 -5.79
C CYS A 78 11.20 7.73 -7.02
N GLY A 79 11.01 8.90 -7.63
CA GLY A 79 11.75 9.32 -8.82
C GLY A 79 11.35 8.60 -10.12
N THR A 80 10.20 7.92 -10.14
CA THR A 80 9.64 7.30 -11.34
C THR A 80 8.33 7.97 -11.76
N ASP A 81 7.89 7.73 -13.00
CA ASP A 81 6.60 8.21 -13.51
C ASP A 81 5.43 7.26 -13.20
N THR A 82 5.69 6.15 -12.52
CA THR A 82 4.68 5.15 -12.17
C THR A 82 3.87 5.60 -10.95
N ALA A 83 2.56 5.68 -11.09
CA ALA A 83 1.68 6.13 -10.02
C ALA A 83 1.54 5.09 -8.89
N LEU A 84 1.42 5.58 -7.66
CA LEU A 84 1.03 4.78 -6.50
C LEU A 84 -0.50 4.72 -6.39
N GLY A 85 -1.08 3.52 -6.26
CA GLY A 85 -2.44 3.33 -5.80
C GLY A 85 -2.47 2.62 -4.44
N ILE A 86 -3.58 2.74 -3.71
CA ILE A 86 -3.69 2.13 -2.37
C ILE A 86 -5.02 1.40 -2.23
N ILE A 87 -4.95 0.13 -1.82
CA ILE A 87 -6.09 -0.64 -1.32
C ILE A 87 -5.83 -0.94 0.16
N PRO A 88 -6.45 -0.17 1.08
CA PRO A 88 -6.17 -0.28 2.49
C PRO A 88 -6.61 -1.63 3.06
N ASN A 89 -5.70 -2.32 3.74
CA ASN A 89 -5.97 -3.59 4.42
C ASN A 89 -5.11 -3.77 5.68
N GLY A 90 -4.89 -2.69 6.41
CA GLY A 90 -4.20 -2.63 7.70
C GLY A 90 -5.08 -2.08 8.80
N SER A 91 -4.52 -1.90 10.00
CA SER A 91 -5.23 -1.37 11.18
C SER A 91 -5.39 0.16 11.14
N GLY A 92 -4.33 0.90 10.75
CA GLY A 92 -4.31 2.37 10.72
C GLY A 92 -4.79 2.94 9.39
N ASN A 93 -4.05 2.62 8.34
CA ASN A 93 -4.26 3.14 6.98
C ASN A 93 -4.25 4.68 6.94
N GLY A 94 -3.30 5.29 7.66
CA GLY A 94 -3.23 6.75 7.85
C GLY A 94 -3.10 7.50 6.55
N PHE A 95 -2.17 7.09 5.68
CA PHE A 95 -1.95 7.76 4.39
C PHE A 95 -3.16 7.61 3.45
N ALA A 96 -3.77 6.43 3.40
CA ALA A 96 -4.99 6.23 2.61
C ALA A 96 -6.16 7.11 3.09
N ARG A 97 -6.31 7.26 4.41
CA ARG A 97 -7.34 8.17 4.98
C ARG A 97 -7.08 9.63 4.65
N HIS A 98 -5.82 10.05 4.71
CA HIS A 98 -5.43 11.41 4.34
C HIS A 98 -5.76 11.73 2.87
N LEU A 99 -5.58 10.75 1.99
CA LEU A 99 -5.94 10.87 0.57
C LEU A 99 -7.41 10.55 0.27
N GLU A 100 -8.27 10.46 1.29
CA GLU A 100 -9.71 10.16 1.18
C GLU A 100 -10.03 8.84 0.47
N ILE A 101 -9.07 7.90 0.44
CA ILE A 101 -9.26 6.58 -0.14
C ILE A 101 -10.08 5.72 0.83
N SER A 102 -11.15 5.12 0.33
CA SER A 102 -12.02 4.25 1.12
C SER A 102 -11.26 3.11 1.77
N THR A 103 -11.46 2.90 3.07
CA THR A 103 -10.91 1.75 3.80
C THR A 103 -11.65 0.44 3.51
N ARG A 104 -12.74 0.49 2.74
CA ARG A 104 -13.44 -0.69 2.24
C ARG A 104 -12.81 -1.12 0.92
N MET A 105 -12.20 -2.31 0.89
CA MET A 105 -11.45 -2.83 -0.26
C MET A 105 -12.22 -2.78 -1.60
N ASN A 106 -13.50 -3.14 -1.59
CA ASN A 106 -14.34 -3.07 -2.80
C ASN A 106 -14.49 -1.63 -3.31
N ARG A 107 -14.76 -0.68 -2.41
CA ARG A 107 -14.89 0.73 -2.77
C ARG A 107 -13.56 1.32 -3.25
N ALA A 108 -12.45 0.95 -2.62
CA ALA A 108 -11.13 1.40 -3.06
C ALA A 108 -10.79 0.90 -4.49
N ILE A 109 -11.20 -0.32 -4.86
CA ILE A 109 -11.05 -0.82 -6.24
C ILE A 109 -11.96 -0.07 -7.22
N GLU A 110 -13.23 0.17 -6.85
CA GLU A 110 -14.17 0.95 -7.68
C GLU A 110 -13.62 2.36 -7.94
N MET A 111 -13.01 3.01 -6.92
CA MET A 111 -12.39 4.33 -7.05
C MET A 111 -11.26 4.35 -8.08
N LEU A 112 -10.48 3.27 -8.25
CA LEU A 112 -9.42 3.21 -9.27
C LEU A 112 -9.95 3.46 -10.68
N ASN A 113 -11.20 3.09 -10.96
CA ASN A 113 -11.78 3.25 -12.30
C ASN A 113 -11.99 4.71 -12.69
N THR A 114 -12.15 5.59 -11.71
CA THR A 114 -12.46 7.02 -11.93
C THR A 114 -11.42 7.97 -11.35
N SER A 115 -10.44 7.45 -10.60
CA SER A 115 -9.41 8.28 -9.98
C SER A 115 -8.47 8.91 -11.01
N GLU A 116 -8.01 10.10 -10.66
CA GLU A 116 -6.95 10.81 -11.35
C GLU A 116 -5.64 10.69 -10.57
N VAL A 117 -4.52 10.80 -11.26
CA VAL A 117 -3.20 10.85 -10.63
C VAL A 117 -2.94 12.27 -10.15
N ILE A 118 -2.61 12.40 -8.88
CA ILE A 118 -2.21 13.66 -8.27
C ILE A 118 -0.75 13.56 -7.81
N THR A 119 -0.07 14.70 -7.75
CA THR A 119 1.26 14.78 -7.16
C THR A 119 1.14 15.07 -5.67
N VAL A 120 1.88 14.34 -4.86
CA VAL A 120 1.96 14.54 -3.42
C VAL A 120 3.42 14.70 -3.00
N ASP A 121 3.65 15.55 -2.01
CA ASP A 121 4.98 15.67 -1.41
C ASP A 121 5.26 14.46 -0.51
N TYR A 122 6.54 14.14 -0.37
CA TYR A 122 7.04 13.20 0.62
C TYR A 122 8.25 13.79 1.35
N CYS A 123 8.57 13.24 2.49
CA CYS A 123 9.70 13.71 3.30
C CYS A 123 10.84 12.67 3.31
N MET A 124 12.04 13.14 3.63
CA MET A 124 13.25 12.33 3.75
C MET A 124 13.83 12.44 5.15
N VAL A 125 14.26 11.30 5.69
CA VAL A 125 15.08 11.25 6.90
C VAL A 125 16.31 10.40 6.61
N ASN A 126 17.50 11.00 6.64
CA ASN A 126 18.77 10.33 6.34
C ASN A 126 18.67 9.46 5.08
N ASP A 127 18.32 10.04 3.95
CA ASP A 127 18.18 9.37 2.64
C ASP A 127 17.08 8.30 2.56
N THR A 128 16.23 8.17 3.58
CA THR A 128 15.09 7.25 3.60
C THR A 128 13.79 8.04 3.42
N PRO A 129 12.99 7.77 2.38
CA PRO A 129 11.70 8.43 2.18
C PRO A 129 10.65 7.91 3.17
N PHE A 130 9.75 8.81 3.59
CA PHE A 130 8.56 8.45 4.34
C PHE A 130 7.33 9.24 3.88
N PHE A 131 6.15 8.64 3.98
CA PHE A 131 4.94 9.10 3.29
C PHE A 131 3.75 9.38 4.21
N SER A 132 3.89 9.31 5.51
CA SER A 132 2.81 9.59 6.45
C SER A 132 3.37 10.25 7.71
N THR A 133 3.80 9.45 8.67
CA THR A 133 4.33 9.92 9.95
C THR A 133 5.73 9.39 10.17
N PHE A 134 6.53 10.18 10.84
CA PHE A 134 7.85 9.80 11.34
C PHE A 134 7.89 10.12 12.84
N GLY A 135 8.35 9.17 13.64
CA GLY A 135 8.48 9.34 15.09
C GLY A 135 9.85 8.92 15.60
N VAL A 136 10.33 9.58 16.64
CA VAL A 136 11.57 9.25 17.35
C VAL A 136 11.31 9.18 18.85
N GLY A 137 12.17 8.45 19.59
CA GLY A 137 12.04 8.34 21.04
C GLY A 137 10.84 7.49 21.44
N PHE A 138 9.95 8.03 22.25
CA PHE A 138 8.81 7.30 22.82
C PHE A 138 7.87 6.75 21.73
N ASP A 139 7.55 7.54 20.72
CA ASP A 139 6.68 7.11 19.61
C ASP A 139 7.27 5.91 18.84
N ALA A 140 8.59 5.90 18.65
CA ALA A 140 9.27 4.78 18.00
C ALA A 140 9.24 3.52 18.86
N LEU A 141 9.38 3.63 20.18
CA LEU A 141 9.24 2.49 21.10
C LEU A 141 7.83 1.91 21.09
N VAL A 142 6.79 2.75 21.15
CA VAL A 142 5.40 2.32 21.04
C VAL A 142 5.13 1.62 19.71
N ALA A 143 5.64 2.14 18.61
CA ALA A 143 5.49 1.52 17.29
C ALA A 143 6.19 0.16 17.19
N GLN A 144 7.36 0.02 17.82
CA GLN A 144 8.11 -1.24 17.86
C GLN A 144 7.35 -2.29 18.68
N ASP A 145 6.87 -1.95 19.88
CA ASP A 145 6.08 -2.84 20.72
C ASP A 145 4.78 -3.25 20.04
N PHE A 146 4.08 -2.31 19.40
CA PHE A 146 2.89 -2.60 18.60
C PHE A 146 3.15 -3.56 17.44
N SER A 147 4.33 -3.50 16.81
CA SER A 147 4.70 -4.42 15.74
C SER A 147 4.87 -5.87 16.22
N ASN A 148 5.23 -6.05 17.50
CA ASN A 148 5.48 -7.35 18.15
C ASN A 148 4.25 -7.90 18.89
N THR A 149 3.22 -7.08 19.13
CA THR A 149 2.02 -7.42 19.88
C THR A 149 0.83 -7.75 18.96
N SER A 150 -0.30 -8.14 19.54
CA SER A 150 -1.54 -8.39 18.79
C SER A 150 -2.02 -7.12 18.07
N ARG A 151 -2.28 -7.22 16.74
CA ARG A 151 -2.72 -6.09 15.94
C ARG A 151 -4.13 -5.63 16.33
N GLY A 152 -4.34 -4.31 16.30
CA GLY A 152 -5.61 -3.66 16.58
C GLY A 152 -5.52 -2.67 17.74
N LEU A 153 -6.65 -2.03 18.08
CA LEU A 153 -6.72 -1.00 19.14
C LEU A 153 -6.26 -1.54 20.49
N LYS A 154 -6.54 -2.81 20.79
CA LYS A 154 -6.13 -3.44 22.04
C LYS A 154 -4.61 -3.55 22.15
N GLY A 155 -3.92 -4.03 21.11
CA GLY A 155 -2.46 -4.10 21.08
C GLY A 155 -1.81 -2.72 21.15
N TYR A 156 -2.42 -1.69 20.53
CA TYR A 156 -1.94 -0.31 20.64
C TYR A 156 -2.03 0.23 22.09
N ILE A 157 -3.15 -0.02 22.78
CA ILE A 157 -3.31 0.40 24.19
C ILE A 157 -2.34 -0.35 25.12
N GLU A 158 -2.05 -1.63 24.87
CA GLU A 158 -1.10 -2.43 25.64
C GLU A 158 0.37 -2.00 25.44
N SER A 159 0.70 -1.26 24.36
CA SER A 159 2.05 -0.77 24.04
C SER A 159 2.33 0.68 24.51
N ILE A 160 1.37 1.35 25.10
CA ILE A 160 1.51 2.66 25.75
C ILE A 160 1.79 2.51 27.24
#